data_d3cec3fa2d7af8f51176602ffce3e495
#
_entry.id   d3cec3fa2d7af8f51176602ffce3e495
#
_cell.length_a   1.000
_cell.length_b   1.000
_cell.length_c   1.000
_cell.angle_alpha   90.00
_cell.angle_beta   90.00
_cell.angle_gamma   90.00
#
_symmetry.space_group_name_H-M   'P 1'
#
loop_
_entity.id
_entity.type
_entity.pdbx_description
1 polymer ?
#
loop_
_entity_poly.entity_id
_entity_poly.type
_entity_poly.pdbx_seq_one_letter_code
_entity_poly.pdbx_strand_id
1 'polypeptide(L)'
;MTDAHGTPRDGVQIAATADVDERATIRPGTRVWHLAQVREGASVGRDCIIGRGAYVGPGVRLGDNVKLQNYALVYEPAELADGVFVGPAAVLTNDEYPRSVTPQGRLKSGDDWTAVGVVVGEGAAIGAGAVCVAPVSIGRWALIAAGAVVTRDVPDFALMVGVPARRVGWVGRAGEPLVAKDHGRWICPRTGAEYREDEGRLTESTPA
;
A
#
# COMPACT_ATOMS: atom_id res chain seq x y z
N MET A 1 -23.88 13.31 5.84
CA MET A 1 -24.18 12.27 4.84
C MET A 1 -24.55 11.00 5.58
N THR A 2 -25.61 10.38 5.23
CA THR A 2 -26.02 9.06 5.75
C THR A 2 -25.67 8.02 4.68
N ASP A 3 -25.36 6.78 5.11
CA ASP A 3 -25.31 5.63 4.21
C ASP A 3 -26.71 5.33 3.63
N ALA A 4 -26.82 4.35 2.75
CA ALA A 4 -28.11 3.94 2.15
C ALA A 4 -29.17 3.48 3.19
N HIS A 5 -28.75 3.25 4.44
CA HIS A 5 -29.61 2.88 5.56
C HIS A 5 -29.87 4.02 6.55
N GLY A 6 -29.44 5.26 6.23
CA GLY A 6 -29.66 6.44 7.07
C GLY A 6 -28.72 6.56 8.27
N THR A 7 -27.65 5.77 8.35
CA THR A 7 -26.67 5.85 9.44
C THR A 7 -25.73 7.01 9.20
N PRO A 8 -25.56 7.95 10.15
CA PRO A 8 -24.55 9.01 10.01
C PRO A 8 -23.15 8.40 9.93
N ARG A 9 -22.41 8.67 8.88
CA ARG A 9 -20.98 8.40 8.82
C ARG A 9 -20.25 9.56 9.51
N ASP A 10 -20.38 9.64 10.84
CA ASP A 10 -19.82 10.72 11.64
C ASP A 10 -18.31 10.84 11.40
N GLY A 11 -17.89 12.03 10.95
CA GLY A 11 -16.49 12.34 10.69
C GLY A 11 -15.93 11.79 9.39
N VAL A 12 -16.72 11.15 8.52
CA VAL A 12 -16.27 10.70 7.18
C VAL A 12 -16.71 11.71 6.12
N GLN A 13 -15.79 12.09 5.23
CA GLN A 13 -16.06 12.99 4.10
C GLN A 13 -16.00 12.21 2.78
N ILE A 14 -17.10 12.10 2.07
CA ILE A 14 -17.17 11.41 0.77
C ILE A 14 -17.58 12.45 -0.29
N ALA A 15 -16.74 12.62 -1.32
CA ALA A 15 -17.05 13.49 -2.44
C ALA A 15 -18.26 12.96 -3.23
N ALA A 16 -19.12 13.84 -3.73
CA ALA A 16 -20.38 13.48 -4.37
C ALA A 16 -20.25 12.57 -5.60
N THR A 17 -19.09 12.51 -6.22
CA THR A 17 -18.81 11.65 -7.38
C THR A 17 -17.94 10.43 -7.03
N ALA A 18 -17.68 10.18 -5.75
CA ALA A 18 -17.05 8.93 -5.32
C ALA A 18 -18.09 7.80 -5.32
N ASP A 19 -17.64 6.61 -5.72
CA ASP A 19 -18.44 5.40 -5.74
C ASP A 19 -18.01 4.52 -4.54
N VAL A 20 -18.83 4.53 -3.49
CA VAL A 20 -18.55 3.80 -2.25
C VAL A 20 -19.69 2.82 -1.99
N ASP A 21 -19.39 1.52 -2.09
CA ASP A 21 -20.34 0.46 -1.81
C ASP A 21 -20.88 0.56 -0.37
N GLU A 22 -22.16 0.31 -0.18
CA GLU A 22 -22.83 0.37 1.14
C GLU A 22 -22.26 -0.65 2.14
N ARG A 23 -21.75 -1.77 1.66
CA ARG A 23 -21.12 -2.83 2.46
C ARG A 23 -19.66 -2.51 2.83
N ALA A 24 -19.08 -1.43 2.32
CA ALA A 24 -17.77 -0.98 2.73
C ALA A 24 -17.83 -0.28 4.10
N THR A 25 -16.85 -0.57 4.94
CA THR A 25 -16.68 0.11 6.24
C THR A 25 -15.63 1.20 6.12
N ILE A 26 -15.98 2.45 6.44
CA ILE A 26 -15.05 3.59 6.47
C ILE A 26 -15.14 4.23 7.85
N ARG A 27 -13.99 4.34 8.53
CA ARG A 27 -13.92 4.89 9.88
C ARG A 27 -13.79 6.42 9.89
N PRO A 28 -14.12 7.07 11.02
CA PRO A 28 -14.08 8.53 11.19
C PRO A 28 -12.73 9.16 10.81
N GLY A 29 -12.76 10.44 10.39
CA GLY A 29 -11.59 11.22 9.95
C GLY A 29 -11.19 10.98 8.49
N THR A 30 -11.69 9.91 7.87
CA THR A 30 -11.32 9.51 6.51
C THR A 30 -12.01 10.39 5.46
N ARG A 31 -11.25 10.71 4.40
CA ARG A 31 -11.71 11.48 3.24
C ARG A 31 -11.60 10.66 1.97
N VAL A 32 -12.72 10.56 1.25
CA VAL A 32 -12.79 9.88 -0.06
C VAL A 32 -13.04 10.95 -1.13
N TRP A 33 -12.08 11.11 -2.04
CA TRP A 33 -12.12 12.15 -3.06
C TRP A 33 -12.90 11.72 -4.29
N HIS A 34 -13.16 12.70 -5.17
CA HIS A 34 -13.92 12.54 -6.41
C HIS A 34 -13.44 11.34 -7.23
N LEU A 35 -14.39 10.58 -7.82
CA LEU A 35 -14.16 9.44 -8.71
C LEU A 35 -13.38 8.27 -8.06
N ALA A 36 -13.10 8.33 -6.75
CA ALA A 36 -12.56 7.18 -6.06
C ALA A 36 -13.64 6.09 -5.98
N GLN A 37 -13.21 4.82 -6.09
CA GLN A 37 -14.09 3.67 -5.94
C GLN A 37 -13.65 2.83 -4.74
N VAL A 38 -14.58 2.55 -3.82
CA VAL A 38 -14.38 1.66 -2.68
C VAL A 38 -15.42 0.55 -2.77
N ARG A 39 -14.93 -0.67 -3.00
CA ARG A 39 -15.78 -1.82 -3.30
C ARG A 39 -16.33 -2.50 -2.04
N GLU A 40 -17.22 -3.44 -2.30
CA GLU A 40 -17.92 -4.24 -1.30
C GLU A 40 -16.98 -4.94 -0.32
N GLY A 41 -17.32 -4.89 0.96
CA GLY A 41 -16.57 -5.55 2.03
C GLY A 41 -15.20 -4.92 2.33
N ALA A 42 -14.79 -3.88 1.60
CA ALA A 42 -13.57 -3.15 1.92
C ALA A 42 -13.66 -2.50 3.31
N SER A 43 -12.54 -2.52 4.04
CA SER A 43 -12.42 -1.90 5.36
C SER A 43 -11.34 -0.83 5.33
N VAL A 44 -11.73 0.43 5.60
CA VAL A 44 -10.84 1.59 5.62
C VAL A 44 -10.79 2.14 7.05
N GLY A 45 -9.58 2.26 7.58
CA GLY A 45 -9.30 2.75 8.93
C GLY A 45 -9.65 4.22 9.13
N ARG A 46 -9.18 4.77 10.27
CA ARG A 46 -9.36 6.18 10.66
C ARG A 46 -8.38 7.09 9.92
N ASP A 47 -8.77 8.34 9.74
CA ASP A 47 -7.89 9.43 9.25
C ASP A 47 -7.19 9.13 7.93
N CYS A 48 -7.79 8.27 7.09
CA CYS A 48 -7.28 7.92 5.78
C CYS A 48 -7.60 8.98 4.73
N ILE A 49 -6.81 8.99 3.66
CA ILE A 49 -7.07 9.78 2.46
C ILE A 49 -7.13 8.85 1.25
N ILE A 50 -8.29 8.76 0.62
CA ILE A 50 -8.49 8.01 -0.61
C ILE A 50 -8.56 9.04 -1.75
N GLY A 51 -7.48 9.15 -2.52
CA GLY A 51 -7.27 10.16 -3.55
C GLY A 51 -8.24 10.04 -4.73
N ARG A 52 -8.26 11.07 -5.57
CA ARG A 52 -9.11 11.09 -6.77
C ARG A 52 -8.85 9.87 -7.66
N GLY A 53 -9.92 9.17 -8.06
CA GLY A 53 -9.84 8.02 -8.94
C GLY A 53 -9.06 6.82 -8.38
N ALA A 54 -8.76 6.82 -7.08
CA ALA A 54 -8.15 5.66 -6.45
C ALA A 54 -9.16 4.49 -6.39
N TYR A 55 -8.65 3.26 -6.53
CA TYR A 55 -9.45 2.05 -6.44
C TYR A 55 -9.08 1.23 -5.21
N VAL A 56 -10.07 0.85 -4.45
CA VAL A 56 -9.97 -0.06 -3.30
C VAL A 56 -10.88 -1.25 -3.60
N GLY A 57 -10.28 -2.40 -3.90
CA GLY A 57 -10.96 -3.62 -4.32
C GLY A 57 -11.82 -4.28 -3.24
N PRO A 58 -12.62 -5.29 -3.62
CA PRO A 58 -13.48 -6.03 -2.68
C PRO A 58 -12.68 -6.60 -1.51
N GLY A 59 -13.15 -6.41 -0.28
CA GLY A 59 -12.54 -6.99 0.90
C GLY A 59 -11.12 -6.49 1.25
N VAL A 60 -10.58 -5.52 0.53
CA VAL A 60 -9.28 -4.88 0.85
C VAL A 60 -9.31 -4.29 2.26
N ARG A 61 -8.22 -4.45 3.00
CA ARG A 61 -8.07 -3.89 4.36
C ARG A 61 -7.03 -2.79 4.39
N LEU A 62 -7.43 -1.59 4.81
CA LEU A 62 -6.56 -0.46 5.05
C LEU A 62 -6.60 -0.12 6.55
N GLY A 63 -5.43 -0.03 7.18
CA GLY A 63 -5.24 0.43 8.54
C GLY A 63 -5.55 1.92 8.71
N ASP A 64 -5.19 2.47 9.86
CA ASP A 64 -5.37 3.88 10.15
C ASP A 64 -4.28 4.74 9.46
N ASN A 65 -4.58 6.02 9.17
CA ASN A 65 -3.65 6.99 8.56
C ASN A 65 -3.09 6.59 7.18
N VAL A 66 -3.75 5.70 6.46
CA VAL A 66 -3.35 5.30 5.10
C VAL A 66 -3.64 6.41 4.10
N LYS A 67 -2.68 6.68 3.20
CA LYS A 67 -2.87 7.63 2.10
C LYS A 67 -2.72 6.93 0.76
N LEU A 68 -3.83 6.75 0.06
CA LEU A 68 -3.83 6.39 -1.35
C LEU A 68 -3.88 7.68 -2.16
N GLN A 69 -2.85 7.92 -2.97
CA GLN A 69 -2.81 9.09 -3.84
C GLN A 69 -3.68 8.89 -5.08
N ASN A 70 -3.81 9.93 -5.90
CA ASN A 70 -4.68 9.92 -7.07
C ASN A 70 -4.35 8.74 -7.99
N TYR A 71 -5.40 8.01 -8.41
CA TYR A 71 -5.30 6.86 -9.31
C TYR A 71 -4.45 5.69 -8.81
N ALA A 72 -4.17 5.62 -7.51
CA ALA A 72 -3.59 4.41 -6.92
C ALA A 72 -4.61 3.25 -7.00
N LEU A 73 -4.15 2.06 -7.41
CA LEU A 73 -5.00 0.90 -7.60
C LEU A 73 -4.59 -0.19 -6.60
N VAL A 74 -5.49 -0.49 -5.67
CA VAL A 74 -5.28 -1.50 -4.63
C VAL A 74 -6.29 -2.61 -4.83
N TYR A 75 -5.82 -3.69 -5.46
CA TYR A 75 -6.67 -4.85 -5.75
C TYR A 75 -6.72 -5.83 -4.57
N GLU A 76 -7.81 -6.57 -4.51
CA GLU A 76 -8.04 -7.63 -3.51
C GLU A 76 -7.07 -8.82 -3.69
N PRO A 77 -6.73 -9.52 -2.63
CA PRO A 77 -7.03 -9.31 -1.22
C PRO A 77 -5.94 -8.52 -0.48
N ALA A 78 -5.54 -7.36 -0.97
CA ALA A 78 -4.46 -6.56 -0.37
C ALA A 78 -4.76 -6.14 1.07
N GLU A 79 -3.70 -6.08 1.88
CA GLU A 79 -3.73 -5.61 3.26
C GLU A 79 -2.63 -4.56 3.47
N LEU A 80 -3.03 -3.36 3.86
CA LEU A 80 -2.13 -2.25 4.15
C LEU A 80 -2.24 -1.89 5.63
N ALA A 81 -1.13 -1.97 6.35
CA ALA A 81 -1.07 -1.59 7.76
C ALA A 81 -1.17 -0.07 7.95
N ASP A 82 -1.10 0.38 9.21
CA ASP A 82 -1.21 1.79 9.57
C ASP A 82 -0.11 2.65 8.93
N GLY A 83 -0.46 3.89 8.57
CA GLY A 83 0.49 4.87 8.06
C GLY A 83 1.07 4.60 6.67
N VAL A 84 0.56 3.61 5.93
CA VAL A 84 1.05 3.30 4.59
C VAL A 84 0.72 4.43 3.61
N PHE A 85 1.72 4.78 2.80
CA PHE A 85 1.58 5.72 1.69
C PHE A 85 1.65 4.98 0.35
N VAL A 86 0.66 5.19 -0.51
CA VAL A 86 0.65 4.68 -1.89
C VAL A 86 0.62 5.86 -2.86
N GLY A 87 1.68 6.02 -3.61
CA GLY A 87 1.89 7.12 -4.55
C GLY A 87 0.91 7.14 -5.72
N PRO A 88 0.83 8.28 -6.45
CA PRO A 88 -0.07 8.40 -7.59
C PRO A 88 0.18 7.32 -8.64
N ALA A 89 -0.90 6.73 -9.16
CA ALA A 89 -0.87 5.70 -10.20
C ALA A 89 -0.04 4.45 -9.86
N ALA A 90 0.29 4.23 -8.58
CA ALA A 90 0.89 2.96 -8.15
C ALA A 90 -0.14 1.84 -8.17
N VAL A 91 0.30 0.61 -8.47
CA VAL A 91 -0.58 -0.55 -8.64
C VAL A 91 -0.12 -1.70 -7.75
N LEU A 92 -1.02 -2.20 -6.92
CA LEU A 92 -0.88 -3.46 -6.21
C LEU A 92 -1.74 -4.49 -6.94
N THR A 93 -1.11 -5.45 -7.62
CA THR A 93 -1.83 -6.44 -8.44
C THR A 93 -2.42 -7.58 -7.61
N ASN A 94 -3.19 -8.47 -8.23
CA ASN A 94 -3.86 -9.60 -7.56
C ASN A 94 -3.88 -10.90 -8.35
N ASP A 95 -3.22 -10.94 -9.50
CA ASP A 95 -3.12 -12.15 -10.32
C ASP A 95 -1.64 -12.41 -10.67
N GLU A 96 -1.13 -13.59 -10.31
CA GLU A 96 0.24 -13.99 -10.57
C GLU A 96 0.44 -14.38 -12.06
N TYR A 97 -0.59 -14.99 -12.67
CA TYR A 97 -0.54 -15.48 -14.04
C TYR A 97 -1.75 -15.04 -14.87
N PRO A 98 -1.86 -13.72 -15.17
CA PRO A 98 -3.06 -13.16 -15.77
C PRO A 98 -3.32 -13.70 -17.17
N ARG A 99 -4.52 -14.21 -17.38
CA ARG A 99 -5.06 -14.61 -18.68
C ARG A 99 -6.56 -14.35 -18.70
N SER A 100 -7.05 -13.81 -19.79
CA SER A 100 -8.49 -13.57 -19.99
C SER A 100 -9.25 -14.85 -20.35
N VAL A 101 -8.55 -15.84 -20.88
CA VAL A 101 -9.16 -17.11 -21.32
C VAL A 101 -8.48 -18.32 -20.70
N THR A 102 -9.22 -19.42 -20.60
CA THR A 102 -8.67 -20.74 -20.26
C THR A 102 -7.81 -21.28 -21.41
N PRO A 103 -7.01 -22.34 -21.20
CA PRO A 103 -6.26 -23.01 -22.29
C PRO A 103 -7.14 -23.47 -23.45
N GLN A 104 -8.43 -23.69 -23.24
CA GLN A 104 -9.42 -24.09 -24.24
C GLN A 104 -10.10 -22.90 -24.94
N GLY A 105 -9.68 -21.65 -24.62
CA GLY A 105 -10.21 -20.43 -25.25
C GLY A 105 -11.52 -19.91 -24.68
N ARG A 106 -12.07 -20.47 -23.57
CA ARG A 106 -13.25 -19.96 -22.90
C ARG A 106 -12.88 -18.75 -22.02
N LEU A 107 -13.71 -17.71 -22.01
CA LEU A 107 -13.54 -16.58 -21.07
C LEU A 107 -13.49 -17.10 -19.62
N LYS A 108 -12.48 -16.68 -18.87
CA LYS A 108 -12.36 -17.01 -17.45
C LYS A 108 -13.44 -16.30 -16.62
N SER A 109 -13.88 -16.99 -15.57
CA SER A 109 -14.74 -16.48 -14.51
C SER A 109 -13.96 -16.40 -13.19
N GLY A 110 -14.61 -15.98 -12.11
CA GLY A 110 -14.02 -15.97 -10.76
C GLY A 110 -13.54 -17.35 -10.28
N ASP A 111 -14.11 -18.43 -10.78
CA ASP A 111 -13.75 -19.81 -10.41
C ASP A 111 -12.49 -20.32 -11.14
N ASP A 112 -12.01 -19.61 -12.15
CA ASP A 112 -10.88 -20.05 -13.00
C ASP A 112 -9.53 -19.50 -12.54
N TRP A 113 -9.47 -18.76 -11.41
CA TRP A 113 -8.25 -18.21 -10.86
C TRP A 113 -8.37 -17.98 -9.35
N THR A 114 -7.25 -17.81 -8.70
CA THR A 114 -7.20 -17.47 -7.26
C THR A 114 -6.52 -16.13 -7.10
N ALA A 115 -7.21 -15.19 -6.47
CA ALA A 115 -6.63 -13.91 -6.14
C ALA A 115 -5.51 -14.07 -5.10
N VAL A 116 -4.38 -13.43 -5.36
CA VAL A 116 -3.23 -13.34 -4.44
C VAL A 116 -2.96 -11.87 -4.15
N GLY A 117 -2.60 -11.55 -2.91
CA GLY A 117 -2.54 -10.17 -2.45
C GLY A 117 -1.13 -9.63 -2.24
N VAL A 118 -1.07 -8.32 -2.11
CA VAL A 118 0.09 -7.59 -1.61
C VAL A 118 -0.16 -7.24 -0.15
N VAL A 119 0.79 -7.57 0.72
CA VAL A 119 0.77 -7.18 2.14
C VAL A 119 1.77 -6.06 2.35
N VAL A 120 1.33 -4.95 2.94
CA VAL A 120 2.17 -3.77 3.15
C VAL A 120 2.27 -3.45 4.63
N GLY A 121 3.48 -3.50 5.16
CA GLY A 121 3.79 -3.24 6.56
C GLY A 121 3.64 -1.77 6.95
N GLU A 122 3.50 -1.53 8.25
CA GLU A 122 3.34 -0.22 8.88
C GLU A 122 4.34 0.82 8.35
N GLY A 123 3.84 2.01 8.03
CA GLY A 123 4.65 3.15 7.61
C GLY A 123 5.39 3.00 6.29
N ALA A 124 5.21 1.89 5.56
CA ALA A 124 5.84 1.72 4.26
C ALA A 124 5.31 2.72 3.23
N ALA A 125 6.16 3.09 2.28
CA ALA A 125 5.83 4.02 1.22
C ALA A 125 6.08 3.40 -0.17
N ILE A 126 5.07 3.47 -1.04
CA ILE A 126 5.13 3.01 -2.42
C ILE A 126 5.12 4.24 -3.32
N GLY A 127 6.19 4.44 -4.10
CA GLY A 127 6.38 5.58 -4.97
C GLY A 127 5.40 5.65 -6.14
N ALA A 128 5.30 6.84 -6.74
CA ALA A 128 4.43 7.08 -7.89
C ALA A 128 4.70 6.11 -9.04
N GLY A 129 3.65 5.52 -9.62
CA GLY A 129 3.76 4.61 -10.76
C GLY A 129 4.48 3.29 -10.46
N ALA A 130 4.80 2.99 -9.21
CA ALA A 130 5.39 1.69 -8.86
C ALA A 130 4.35 0.57 -8.99
N VAL A 131 4.82 -0.64 -9.34
CA VAL A 131 3.98 -1.83 -9.46
C VAL A 131 4.47 -2.88 -8.48
N CYS A 132 3.60 -3.31 -7.58
CA CYS A 132 3.84 -4.46 -6.71
C CYS A 132 3.11 -5.68 -7.28
N VAL A 133 3.88 -6.63 -7.80
CA VAL A 133 3.34 -7.84 -8.45
C VAL A 133 3.07 -8.89 -7.38
N ALA A 134 1.79 -9.17 -7.15
CA ALA A 134 1.38 -10.17 -6.15
C ALA A 134 1.78 -11.61 -6.55
N PRO A 135 2.06 -12.51 -5.58
CA PRO A 135 2.08 -12.23 -4.14
C PRO A 135 3.42 -11.64 -3.69
N VAL A 136 3.40 -10.54 -2.96
CA VAL A 136 4.60 -9.98 -2.31
C VAL A 136 4.24 -9.34 -0.96
N SER A 137 5.22 -9.35 -0.03
CA SER A 137 5.16 -8.62 1.23
C SER A 137 6.14 -7.45 1.21
N ILE A 138 5.67 -6.26 1.54
CA ILE A 138 6.49 -5.05 1.70
C ILE A 138 6.70 -4.83 3.20
N GLY A 139 7.95 -4.84 3.64
CA GLY A 139 8.29 -4.68 5.04
C GLY A 139 7.94 -3.29 5.61
N ARG A 140 7.91 -3.21 6.93
CA ARG A 140 7.60 -1.97 7.65
C ARG A 140 8.60 -0.87 7.29
N TRP A 141 8.12 0.35 7.11
CA TRP A 141 8.94 1.54 6.81
C TRP A 141 9.81 1.41 5.55
N ALA A 142 9.60 0.39 4.72
CA ALA A 142 10.28 0.26 3.45
C ALA A 142 9.84 1.37 2.48
N LEU A 143 10.74 1.77 1.59
CA LEU A 143 10.48 2.74 0.54
C LEU A 143 10.70 2.11 -0.84
N ILE A 144 9.63 1.99 -1.59
CA ILE A 144 9.64 1.60 -3.00
C ILE A 144 9.74 2.89 -3.83
N ALA A 145 10.80 3.05 -4.60
CA ALA A 145 10.99 4.23 -5.43
C ALA A 145 9.94 4.33 -6.55
N ALA A 146 9.71 5.54 -7.04
CA ALA A 146 8.80 5.78 -8.16
C ALA A 146 9.18 4.94 -9.38
N GLY A 147 8.19 4.35 -10.05
CA GLY A 147 8.36 3.51 -11.24
C GLY A 147 9.02 2.16 -11.00
N ALA A 148 9.30 1.77 -9.77
CA ALA A 148 9.90 0.46 -9.48
C ALA A 148 8.88 -0.67 -9.66
N VAL A 149 9.35 -1.86 -10.10
CA VAL A 149 8.52 -3.07 -10.21
C VAL A 149 9.00 -4.10 -9.20
N VAL A 150 8.21 -4.27 -8.14
CA VAL A 150 8.50 -5.21 -7.05
C VAL A 150 7.95 -6.58 -7.41
N THR A 151 8.83 -7.59 -7.46
CA THR A 151 8.50 -8.98 -7.82
C THR A 151 8.92 -10.00 -6.76
N ARG A 152 9.38 -9.54 -5.60
CA ARG A 152 9.80 -10.37 -4.46
C ARG A 152 9.58 -9.58 -3.18
N ASP A 153 9.50 -10.29 -2.06
CA ASP A 153 9.37 -9.70 -0.73
C ASP A 153 10.46 -8.67 -0.45
N VAL A 154 10.08 -7.64 0.26
CA VAL A 154 10.89 -6.48 0.60
C VAL A 154 11.12 -6.45 2.11
N PRO A 155 12.36 -6.42 2.60
CA PRO A 155 12.65 -6.31 4.02
C PRO A 155 12.17 -4.99 4.64
N ASP A 156 11.98 -4.98 5.96
CA ASP A 156 11.75 -3.76 6.72
C ASP A 156 12.84 -2.71 6.42
N PHE A 157 12.47 -1.45 6.31
CA PHE A 157 13.36 -0.31 6.06
C PHE A 157 14.15 -0.34 4.74
N ALA A 158 13.89 -1.28 3.83
CA ALA A 158 14.62 -1.37 2.58
C ALA A 158 14.28 -0.23 1.62
N LEU A 159 15.31 0.34 0.98
CA LEU A 159 15.15 1.23 -0.17
C LEU A 159 15.25 0.41 -1.46
N MET A 160 14.12 0.31 -2.18
CA MET A 160 13.99 -0.48 -3.40
C MET A 160 13.89 0.40 -4.62
N VAL A 161 14.68 0.13 -5.66
CA VAL A 161 14.64 0.89 -6.93
C VAL A 161 14.73 -0.04 -8.13
N GLY A 162 14.19 0.38 -9.27
CA GLY A 162 14.40 -0.23 -10.59
C GLY A 162 13.37 -1.27 -11.01
N VAL A 163 13.61 -1.84 -12.20
CA VAL A 163 12.76 -2.84 -12.87
C VAL A 163 13.64 -4.01 -13.33
N PRO A 164 13.58 -5.17 -12.69
CA PRO A 164 12.89 -5.43 -11.41
C PRO A 164 13.55 -4.69 -10.23
N ALA A 165 12.76 -4.38 -9.19
CA ALA A 165 13.26 -3.66 -8.02
C ALA A 165 14.37 -4.42 -7.29
N ARG A 166 15.41 -3.68 -6.87
CA ARG A 166 16.53 -4.19 -6.07
C ARG A 166 16.78 -3.27 -4.89
N ARG A 167 17.18 -3.84 -3.77
CA ARG A 167 17.57 -3.05 -2.61
C ARG A 167 18.91 -2.33 -2.90
N VAL A 168 18.89 -1.03 -2.78
CA VAL A 168 20.08 -0.17 -2.98
C VAL A 168 20.58 0.44 -1.68
N GLY A 169 19.81 0.29 -0.58
CA GLY A 169 20.16 0.83 0.72
C GLY A 169 19.01 0.64 1.72
N TRP A 170 19.04 1.48 2.72
CA TRP A 170 18.05 1.52 3.79
C TRP A 170 17.48 2.93 3.95
N VAL A 171 16.26 3.02 4.48
CA VAL A 171 15.61 4.28 4.85
C VAL A 171 15.22 4.23 6.31
N GLY A 172 15.21 5.38 6.98
CA GLY A 172 14.67 5.50 8.32
C GLY A 172 13.19 5.87 8.31
N ARG A 173 12.58 5.98 9.49
CA ARG A 173 11.17 6.40 9.64
C ARG A 173 10.89 7.79 9.05
N ALA A 174 11.90 8.65 8.93
CA ALA A 174 11.78 9.96 8.28
C ALA A 174 11.64 9.87 6.74
N GLY A 175 11.75 8.67 6.15
CA GLY A 175 11.68 8.45 4.70
C GLY A 175 12.95 8.85 3.95
N GLU A 176 14.03 9.22 4.66
CA GLU A 176 15.31 9.58 4.05
C GLU A 176 16.27 8.39 4.03
N PRO A 177 17.10 8.27 2.97
CA PRO A 177 18.15 7.27 2.92
C PRO A 177 19.10 7.39 4.12
N LEU A 178 19.40 6.26 4.74
CA LEU A 178 20.33 6.21 5.86
C LEU A 178 21.76 6.29 5.37
N VAL A 179 22.63 6.85 6.20
CA VAL A 179 24.08 6.94 5.98
C VAL A 179 24.77 5.81 6.72
N ALA A 180 25.51 4.97 5.98
CA ALA A 180 26.28 3.89 6.56
C ALA A 180 27.43 4.45 7.45
N LYS A 181 27.66 3.77 8.56
CA LYS A 181 28.78 3.97 9.49
C LYS A 181 29.51 2.64 9.70
N ASP A 182 30.54 2.67 10.51
CA ASP A 182 31.34 1.48 10.82
C ASP A 182 30.52 0.40 11.54
N HIS A 183 30.90 -0.84 11.37
CA HIS A 183 30.34 -2.01 12.08
C HIS A 183 28.84 -2.22 11.91
N GLY A 184 28.31 -2.03 10.69
CA GLY A 184 26.88 -2.28 10.39
C GLY A 184 25.93 -1.25 11.01
N ARG A 185 26.42 -0.10 11.47
CA ARG A 185 25.60 1.01 11.95
C ARG A 185 25.15 1.89 10.80
N TRP A 186 23.94 2.41 10.93
CA TRP A 186 23.32 3.35 9.99
C TRP A 186 22.71 4.49 10.77
N ILE A 187 22.75 5.70 10.24
CA ILE A 187 22.22 6.91 10.89
C ILE A 187 21.30 7.64 9.92
N CYS A 188 20.15 8.05 10.42
CA CYS A 188 19.25 8.97 9.71
C CYS A 188 19.86 10.38 9.74
N PRO A 189 20.19 10.99 8.58
CA PRO A 189 20.81 12.32 8.55
C PRO A 189 19.88 13.43 9.06
N ARG A 190 18.56 13.20 9.01
CA ARG A 190 17.54 14.15 9.42
C ARG A 190 17.27 14.15 10.92
N THR A 191 17.16 12.96 11.52
CA THR A 191 16.70 12.79 12.91
C THR A 191 17.81 12.41 13.86
N GLY A 192 18.95 11.90 13.34
CA GLY A 192 20.00 11.31 14.16
C GLY A 192 19.67 9.90 14.67
N ALA A 193 18.49 9.36 14.34
CA ALA A 193 18.10 8.01 14.77
C ALA A 193 19.11 6.97 14.23
N GLU A 194 19.46 6.04 15.10
CA GLU A 194 20.44 4.99 14.80
C GLU A 194 19.78 3.66 14.51
N TYR A 195 20.34 2.95 13.54
CA TYR A 195 19.92 1.63 13.11
C TYR A 195 21.12 0.70 13.05
N ARG A 196 20.84 -0.60 13.17
CA ARG A 196 21.85 -1.65 13.04
C ARG A 196 21.43 -2.67 11.99
N GLU A 197 22.32 -2.93 11.05
CA GLU A 197 22.19 -4.00 10.07
C GLU A 197 22.90 -5.26 10.57
N ASP A 198 22.18 -6.36 10.54
CA ASP A 198 22.71 -7.70 10.83
C ASP A 198 22.07 -8.69 9.84
N GLU A 199 22.88 -9.53 9.21
CA GLU A 199 22.46 -10.53 8.22
C GLU A 199 21.46 -10.00 7.17
N GLY A 200 21.67 -8.76 6.70
CA GLY A 200 20.82 -8.15 5.67
C GLY A 200 19.46 -7.67 6.15
N ARG A 201 19.26 -7.57 7.46
CA ARG A 201 18.08 -7.00 8.13
C ARG A 201 18.47 -5.74 8.88
N LEU A 202 17.63 -4.74 8.83
CA LEU A 202 17.83 -3.50 9.59
C LEU A 202 16.89 -3.47 10.80
N THR A 203 17.42 -3.08 11.93
CA THR A 203 16.66 -2.84 13.16
C THR A 203 16.95 -1.43 13.69
N GLU A 204 15.96 -0.79 14.27
CA GLU A 204 16.10 0.52 14.91
C GLU A 204 16.76 0.32 16.28
N SER A 205 17.89 0.99 16.51
CA SER A 205 18.65 0.87 17.78
C SER A 205 18.17 1.83 18.86
N THR A 206 17.59 2.96 18.44
CA THR A 206 17.01 3.96 19.35
C THR A 206 15.66 4.38 18.76
N PRO A 207 14.55 4.18 19.47
CA PRO A 207 13.26 4.72 19.03
C PRO A 207 13.35 6.23 18.90
N ALA A 208 12.75 6.77 17.83
CA ALA A 208 12.67 8.21 17.63
C ALA A 208 11.70 8.88 18.61
#